data_bc21dcbf4495e22ed2a4e43d8d477d31
#
_entry.id   bc21dcbf4495e22ed2a4e43d8d477d31
#
_cell.length_a   1.000
_cell.length_b   1.000
_cell.length_c   1.000
_cell.angle_alpha   90.00
_cell.angle_beta   90.00
_cell.angle_gamma   90.00
#
_symmetry.space_group_name_H-M   'P 1'
#
loop_
_entity.id
_entity.type
_entity.pdbx_description
1 polymer ?
#
loop_
_entity_poly.entity_id
_entity_poly.type
_entity_poly.pdbx_seq_one_letter_code
_entity_poly.pdbx_strand_id
1 'polypeptide(L)'
;MSSVPANAPLRPIGILGGTFDPIHYGHLRLAEEAREALALERVLFIPAGDPPHRPAPGTPAAHRLGMVRCALRGHAAFRADDLELRRSGKSYTVITLETLRRRYGPRRSLVLILGADAFFGLPSWHQWQRLFELAHVLVAMRPDFPPPWGSEPPEDDPPEPGAGLPPALQDVLAERRAPKLARFAETPAGLVGFFRNTPLAISATTIRRLLYEGRSARYLLPEAVLRYITTHSLYQGDPGNP
;
A
#
# COMPACT_ATOMS: atom_id res chain seq x y z
N MET A 1 12.69 2.80 33.53
CA MET A 1 12.66 3.66 32.36
C MET A 1 13.93 3.40 31.56
N SER A 2 13.88 2.50 30.59
CA SER A 2 15.06 2.19 29.76
C SER A 2 15.27 3.30 28.74
N SER A 3 16.36 4.03 28.88
CA SER A 3 16.82 5.04 27.93
C SER A 3 17.15 4.36 26.60
N VAL A 4 16.37 4.65 25.56
CA VAL A 4 16.72 4.29 24.18
C VAL A 4 18.04 4.99 23.84
N PRO A 5 19.09 4.28 23.40
CA PRO A 5 20.34 4.92 23.03
C PRO A 5 20.11 5.93 21.89
N ALA A 6 20.66 7.12 22.02
CA ALA A 6 20.50 8.23 21.08
C ALA A 6 20.97 7.92 19.63
N ASN A 7 21.50 6.73 19.38
CA ASN A 7 22.06 6.30 18.09
C ASN A 7 21.42 5.01 17.53
N ALA A 8 20.26 4.60 18.03
CA ALA A 8 19.55 3.49 17.41
C ALA A 8 19.08 3.90 16.00
N PRO A 9 19.27 3.05 14.96
CA PRO A 9 18.80 3.37 13.62
C PRO A 9 17.29 3.62 13.65
N LEU A 10 16.88 4.73 13.04
CA LEU A 10 15.46 5.11 12.99
C LEU A 10 14.68 4.03 12.23
N ARG A 11 13.70 3.41 12.86
CA ARG A 11 12.88 2.35 12.25
C ARG A 11 12.18 2.88 10.99
N PRO A 12 12.09 2.09 9.90
CA PRO A 12 11.49 2.53 8.65
C PRO A 12 10.02 2.95 8.78
N ILE A 13 9.55 3.78 7.85
CA ILE A 13 8.14 4.20 7.74
C ILE A 13 7.55 3.54 6.50
N GLY A 14 6.47 2.75 6.68
CA GLY A 14 5.68 2.19 5.60
C GLY A 14 4.72 3.22 4.99
N ILE A 15 4.51 3.12 3.69
CA ILE A 15 3.59 3.96 2.92
C ILE A 15 2.70 3.04 2.10
N LEU A 16 1.42 3.01 2.41
CA LEU A 16 0.41 2.26 1.68
C LEU A 16 -0.57 3.24 1.03
N GLY A 17 -0.37 3.50 -0.26
CA GLY A 17 -1.29 4.27 -1.08
C GLY A 17 -2.43 3.40 -1.60
N GLY A 18 -3.57 4.01 -1.84
CA GLY A 18 -4.71 3.29 -2.42
C GLY A 18 -5.94 4.16 -2.58
N THR A 19 -6.89 3.70 -3.39
CA THR A 19 -8.18 4.36 -3.51
C THR A 19 -8.99 4.24 -2.21
N PHE A 20 -8.93 3.08 -1.55
CA PHE A 20 -9.66 2.74 -0.33
C PHE A 20 -11.18 3.02 -0.44
N ASP A 21 -11.79 2.43 -1.45
CA ASP A 21 -13.19 2.65 -1.80
C ASP A 21 -14.04 1.35 -1.76
N PRO A 22 -14.30 0.77 -0.55
CA PRO A 22 -13.77 1.15 0.78
C PRO A 22 -12.44 0.46 1.14
N ILE A 23 -11.83 0.89 2.24
CA ILE A 23 -10.78 0.13 2.93
C ILE A 23 -11.37 -1.17 3.50
N HIS A 24 -10.58 -2.26 3.49
CA HIS A 24 -11.03 -3.58 3.92
C HIS A 24 -9.89 -4.39 4.57
N TYR A 25 -10.21 -5.55 5.12
CA TYR A 25 -9.23 -6.38 5.84
C TYR A 25 -8.03 -6.80 4.98
N GLY A 26 -8.18 -6.95 3.66
CA GLY A 26 -7.03 -7.20 2.79
C GLY A 26 -5.96 -6.10 2.86
N HIS A 27 -6.38 -4.83 2.93
CA HIS A 27 -5.43 -3.71 3.10
C HIS A 27 -4.81 -3.68 4.49
N LEU A 28 -5.62 -3.94 5.53
CA LEU A 28 -5.17 -3.89 6.92
C LEU A 28 -4.18 -5.02 7.23
N ARG A 29 -4.48 -6.23 6.76
CA ARG A 29 -3.62 -7.40 6.97
C ARG A 29 -2.28 -7.23 6.24
N LEU A 30 -2.32 -6.77 4.98
CA LEU A 30 -1.13 -6.42 4.22
C LEU A 30 -0.23 -5.43 4.99
N ALA A 31 -0.82 -4.35 5.52
CA ALA A 31 -0.08 -3.33 6.24
C ALA A 31 0.53 -3.86 7.54
N GLU A 32 -0.20 -4.74 8.26
CA GLU A 32 0.29 -5.31 9.50
C GLU A 32 1.46 -6.27 9.26
N GLU A 33 1.34 -7.16 8.29
CA GLU A 33 2.42 -8.09 7.96
C GLU A 33 3.67 -7.37 7.42
N ALA A 34 3.49 -6.33 6.60
CA ALA A 34 4.59 -5.49 6.17
C ALA A 34 5.27 -4.78 7.36
N ARG A 35 4.46 -4.32 8.34
CA ARG A 35 4.97 -3.69 9.57
C ARG A 35 5.80 -4.66 10.39
N GLU A 36 5.34 -5.89 10.54
CA GLU A 36 6.06 -6.95 11.27
C GLU A 36 7.33 -7.36 10.54
N ALA A 37 7.24 -7.67 9.24
CA ALA A 37 8.38 -8.14 8.43
C ALA A 37 9.55 -7.16 8.38
N LEU A 38 9.27 -5.86 8.40
CA LEU A 38 10.29 -4.80 8.34
C LEU A 38 10.47 -4.05 9.65
N ALA A 39 9.83 -4.47 10.74
CA ALA A 39 9.81 -3.76 12.02
C ALA A 39 9.49 -2.26 11.85
N LEU A 40 8.53 -1.91 10.98
CA LEU A 40 8.19 -0.51 10.69
C LEU A 40 7.76 0.22 11.96
N GLU A 41 8.17 1.48 12.09
CA GLU A 41 7.69 2.34 13.18
C GLU A 41 6.20 2.61 13.05
N ARG A 42 5.77 2.87 11.83
CA ARG A 42 4.37 3.11 11.47
C ARG A 42 4.11 2.83 10.00
N VAL A 43 2.83 2.68 9.66
CA VAL A 43 2.35 2.64 8.28
C VAL A 43 1.41 3.82 8.06
N LEU A 44 1.71 4.61 7.02
CA LEU A 44 0.88 5.70 6.54
C LEU A 44 -0.08 5.16 5.48
N PHE A 45 -1.38 5.25 5.73
CA PHE A 45 -2.43 4.97 4.76
C PHE A 45 -2.79 6.28 4.05
N ILE A 46 -2.53 6.36 2.76
CA ILE A 46 -2.68 7.59 1.96
C ILE A 46 -3.78 7.37 0.91
N PRO A 47 -5.01 7.83 1.19
CA PRO A 47 -6.07 7.77 0.19
C PRO A 47 -5.73 8.64 -1.02
N ALA A 48 -5.84 8.06 -2.23
CA ALA A 48 -5.61 8.79 -3.47
C ALA A 48 -6.66 9.90 -3.65
N GLY A 49 -6.22 11.10 -4.01
CA GLY A 49 -7.10 12.21 -4.34
C GLY A 49 -7.75 12.00 -5.71
N ASP A 50 -6.98 12.15 -6.75
CA ASP A 50 -7.36 11.95 -8.16
C ASP A 50 -6.39 10.93 -8.80
N PRO A 51 -6.69 9.60 -8.74
CA PRO A 51 -5.80 8.57 -9.24
C PRO A 51 -5.66 8.63 -10.78
N PRO A 52 -4.43 8.70 -11.33
CA PRO A 52 -4.22 8.90 -12.78
C PRO A 52 -4.54 7.65 -13.63
N HIS A 53 -4.45 6.45 -13.06
CA HIS A 53 -4.56 5.18 -13.77
C HIS A 53 -5.89 4.44 -13.54
N ARG A 54 -6.87 5.09 -12.91
CA ARG A 54 -8.20 4.53 -12.64
C ARG A 54 -9.26 5.57 -12.90
N PRO A 55 -10.49 5.16 -13.28
CA PRO A 55 -11.63 6.06 -13.25
C PRO A 55 -11.74 6.75 -11.89
N ALA A 56 -12.26 7.98 -11.90
CA ALA A 56 -12.51 8.69 -10.65
C ALA A 56 -13.35 7.80 -9.72
N PRO A 57 -12.96 7.67 -8.42
CA PRO A 57 -13.75 6.90 -7.48
C PRO A 57 -15.16 7.48 -7.38
N GLY A 58 -16.19 6.61 -7.38
CA GLY A 58 -17.58 7.04 -7.19
C GLY A 58 -17.81 7.66 -5.81
N THR A 59 -16.99 7.29 -4.81
CA THR A 59 -17.09 7.82 -3.45
C THR A 59 -16.18 9.03 -3.28
N PRO A 60 -16.70 10.19 -2.81
CA PRO A 60 -15.91 11.38 -2.53
C PRO A 60 -14.72 11.10 -1.62
N ALA A 61 -13.59 11.76 -1.88
CA ALA A 61 -12.33 11.56 -1.17
C ALA A 61 -12.47 11.75 0.36
N ALA A 62 -13.32 12.66 0.82
CA ALA A 62 -13.60 12.89 2.24
C ALA A 62 -14.19 11.64 2.92
N HIS A 63 -15.12 10.94 2.27
CA HIS A 63 -15.69 9.70 2.79
C HIS A 63 -14.68 8.57 2.79
N ARG A 64 -13.84 8.45 1.74
CA ARG A 64 -12.79 7.44 1.69
C ARG A 64 -11.77 7.63 2.82
N LEU A 65 -11.36 8.86 3.09
CA LEU A 65 -10.53 9.20 4.25
C LEU A 65 -11.26 8.91 5.58
N GLY A 66 -12.54 9.23 5.69
CA GLY A 66 -13.36 8.92 6.85
C GLY A 66 -13.38 7.43 7.18
N MET A 67 -13.58 6.60 6.15
CA MET A 67 -13.54 5.14 6.28
C MET A 67 -12.15 4.64 6.70
N VAL A 68 -11.07 5.18 6.13
CA VAL A 68 -9.71 4.85 6.56
C VAL A 68 -9.49 5.22 8.03
N ARG A 69 -9.86 6.41 8.46
CA ARG A 69 -9.75 6.83 9.87
C ARG A 69 -10.55 5.91 10.81
N CYS A 70 -11.73 5.46 10.39
CA CYS A 70 -12.52 4.50 11.16
C CYS A 70 -11.83 3.14 11.27
N ALA A 71 -11.24 2.64 10.18
CA ALA A 71 -10.55 1.36 10.14
C ALA A 71 -9.31 1.32 11.03
N LEU A 72 -8.62 2.45 11.18
CA LEU A 72 -7.33 2.52 11.89
C LEU A 72 -7.47 2.86 13.38
N ARG A 73 -8.69 3.06 13.87
CA ARG A 73 -8.92 3.35 15.32
C ARG A 73 -8.34 2.25 16.19
N GLY A 74 -7.62 2.67 17.23
CA GLY A 74 -7.03 1.76 18.22
C GLY A 74 -5.70 1.14 17.80
N HIS A 75 -5.26 1.30 16.57
CA HIS A 75 -3.97 0.78 16.13
C HIS A 75 -2.86 1.83 16.30
N ALA A 76 -1.94 1.59 17.24
CA ALA A 76 -0.92 2.57 17.61
C ALA A 76 0.06 2.94 16.48
N ALA A 77 0.33 2.02 15.56
CA ALA A 77 1.30 2.23 14.49
C ALA A 77 0.67 2.62 13.13
N PHE A 78 -0.66 2.62 12.98
CA PHE A 78 -1.30 3.00 11.72
C PHE A 78 -1.78 4.45 11.75
N ARG A 79 -1.57 5.17 10.66
CA ARG A 79 -1.97 6.58 10.51
C ARG A 79 -2.61 6.83 9.16
N ALA A 80 -3.77 7.46 9.15
CA ALA A 80 -4.34 8.03 7.94
C ALA A 80 -3.66 9.37 7.66
N ASP A 81 -3.16 9.55 6.43
CA ASP A 81 -2.56 10.80 5.98
C ASP A 81 -3.31 11.32 4.76
N ASP A 82 -3.77 12.55 4.82
CA ASP A 82 -4.62 13.18 3.81
C ASP A 82 -3.81 14.04 2.81
N LEU A 83 -2.51 13.80 2.73
CA LEU A 83 -1.59 14.65 1.95
C LEU A 83 -1.98 14.74 0.46
N GLU A 84 -2.50 13.68 -0.15
CA GLU A 84 -2.94 13.70 -1.53
C GLU A 84 -4.30 14.40 -1.71
N LEU A 85 -5.14 14.38 -0.69
CA LEU A 85 -6.43 15.07 -0.70
C LEU A 85 -6.30 16.58 -0.54
N ARG A 86 -5.23 17.05 0.10
CA ARG A 86 -4.94 18.48 0.26
C ARG A 86 -4.29 19.10 -0.97
N ARG A 87 -3.84 18.28 -1.90
CA ARG A 87 -3.16 18.72 -3.12
C ARG A 87 -4.14 18.75 -4.29
N SER A 88 -4.09 19.79 -5.10
CA SER A 88 -4.74 19.83 -6.40
C SER A 88 -4.00 18.97 -7.43
N GLY A 89 -4.72 18.44 -8.42
CA GLY A 89 -4.16 17.66 -9.54
C GLY A 89 -3.99 16.17 -9.22
N LYS A 90 -3.36 15.47 -10.16
CA LYS A 90 -3.24 14.00 -10.14
C LYS A 90 -2.41 13.47 -8.95
N SER A 91 -2.86 12.37 -8.41
CA SER A 91 -2.20 11.63 -7.32
C SER A 91 -1.02 10.79 -7.83
N TYR A 92 0.05 11.46 -8.26
CA TYR A 92 1.28 10.76 -8.63
C TYR A 92 2.09 10.37 -7.40
N THR A 93 2.43 9.08 -7.30
CA THR A 93 3.18 8.52 -6.17
C THR A 93 4.53 9.20 -5.96
N VAL A 94 5.21 9.60 -7.04
CA VAL A 94 6.49 10.32 -6.95
C VAL A 94 6.35 11.62 -6.16
N ILE A 95 5.32 12.41 -6.39
CA ILE A 95 5.09 13.68 -5.68
C ILE A 95 4.73 13.42 -4.21
N THR A 96 4.02 12.34 -3.94
CA THR A 96 3.71 11.89 -2.58
C THR A 96 4.98 11.53 -1.82
N LEU A 97 5.86 10.74 -2.42
CA LEU A 97 7.14 10.36 -1.82
C LEU A 97 8.08 11.55 -1.66
N GLU A 98 8.14 12.49 -2.59
CA GLU A 98 8.91 13.75 -2.44
C GLU A 98 8.43 14.56 -1.23
N THR A 99 7.11 14.65 -1.05
CA THR A 99 6.53 15.37 0.09
C THR A 99 6.86 14.67 1.40
N LEU A 100 6.80 13.34 1.44
CA LEU A 100 7.19 12.56 2.61
C LEU A 100 8.71 12.64 2.86
N ARG A 101 9.53 12.64 1.81
CA ARG A 101 10.97 12.81 1.93
C ARG A 101 11.34 14.17 2.55
N ARG A 102 10.65 15.26 2.16
CA ARG A 102 10.82 16.57 2.81
C ARG A 102 10.36 16.55 4.27
N ARG A 103 9.27 15.86 4.60
CA ARG A 103 8.72 15.76 5.96
C ARG A 103 9.61 14.96 6.91
N TYR A 104 10.16 13.84 6.46
CA TYR A 104 10.92 12.90 7.30
C TYR A 104 12.44 13.04 7.18
N GLY A 105 12.91 13.86 6.24
CA GLY A 105 14.33 14.12 6.03
C GLY A 105 15.03 13.08 5.15
N PRO A 106 16.26 13.37 4.68
CA PRO A 106 16.95 12.55 3.66
C PRO A 106 17.42 11.19 4.19
N ARG A 107 17.62 11.03 5.47
CA ARG A 107 18.17 9.81 6.09
C ARG A 107 17.12 8.81 6.56
N ARG A 108 15.84 9.20 6.62
CA ARG A 108 14.78 8.29 7.08
C ARG A 108 14.50 7.22 6.03
N SER A 109 14.53 5.95 6.41
CA SER A 109 14.06 4.88 5.53
C SER A 109 12.55 5.01 5.31
N LEU A 110 12.15 5.16 4.03
CA LEU A 110 10.76 5.14 3.57
C LEU A 110 10.54 3.88 2.74
N VAL A 111 9.41 3.21 2.95
CA VAL A 111 9.07 1.95 2.29
C VAL A 111 7.70 2.07 1.62
N LEU A 112 7.67 2.12 0.30
CA LEU A 112 6.45 2.04 -0.50
C LEU A 112 5.99 0.58 -0.56
N ILE A 113 4.79 0.29 -0.03
CA ILE A 113 4.21 -1.05 -0.01
C ILE A 113 3.27 -1.18 -1.20
N LEU A 114 3.52 -2.14 -2.08
CA LEU A 114 2.76 -2.40 -3.29
C LEU A 114 2.29 -3.86 -3.33
N GLY A 115 1.13 -4.11 -3.92
CA GLY A 115 0.78 -5.44 -4.40
C GLY A 115 1.55 -5.78 -5.68
N ALA A 116 1.71 -7.05 -5.98
CA ALA A 116 2.41 -7.51 -7.18
C ALA A 116 1.83 -6.92 -8.48
N ASP A 117 0.51 -6.81 -8.58
CA ASP A 117 -0.19 -6.19 -9.71
C ASP A 117 0.26 -4.72 -9.95
N ALA A 118 0.37 -3.95 -8.88
CA ALA A 118 0.83 -2.57 -8.94
C ALA A 118 2.32 -2.47 -9.29
N PHE A 119 3.14 -3.38 -8.76
CA PHE A 119 4.57 -3.44 -9.08
C PHE A 119 4.80 -3.78 -10.55
N PHE A 120 4.10 -4.76 -11.13
CA PHE A 120 4.22 -5.07 -12.55
C PHE A 120 3.79 -3.93 -13.47
N GLY A 121 2.79 -3.15 -13.05
CA GLY A 121 2.36 -1.94 -13.74
C GLY A 121 3.26 -0.72 -13.54
N LEU A 122 4.28 -0.82 -12.66
CA LEU A 122 5.11 0.32 -12.25
C LEU A 122 5.76 1.10 -13.40
N PRO A 123 6.25 0.46 -14.49
CA PRO A 123 6.82 1.18 -15.63
C PRO A 123 5.87 2.16 -16.32
N SER A 124 4.55 2.02 -16.12
CA SER A 124 3.54 2.98 -16.64
C SER A 124 3.33 4.19 -15.72
N TRP A 125 3.90 4.19 -14.52
CA TRP A 125 3.70 5.27 -13.57
C TRP A 125 4.55 6.49 -13.89
N HIS A 126 4.03 7.66 -13.59
CA HIS A 126 4.74 8.92 -13.83
C HIS A 126 6.06 8.97 -13.07
N GLN A 127 7.18 9.14 -13.80
CA GLN A 127 8.54 9.17 -13.24
C GLN A 127 8.87 7.95 -12.33
N TRP A 128 8.46 6.77 -12.74
CA TRP A 128 8.52 5.57 -11.91
C TRP A 128 9.95 5.21 -11.42
N GLN A 129 11.01 5.45 -12.23
CA GLN A 129 12.38 5.20 -11.80
C GLN A 129 12.78 6.03 -10.59
N ARG A 130 12.26 7.26 -10.49
CA ARG A 130 12.55 8.17 -9.39
C ARG A 130 11.98 7.69 -8.05
N LEU A 131 11.03 6.78 -8.05
CA LEU A 131 10.48 6.18 -6.82
C LEU A 131 11.59 5.51 -6.00
N PHE A 132 12.56 4.87 -6.66
CA PHE A 132 13.67 4.18 -6.00
C PHE A 132 14.71 5.14 -5.40
N GLU A 133 14.76 6.39 -5.83
CA GLU A 133 15.58 7.43 -5.19
C GLU A 133 14.94 7.95 -3.89
N LEU A 134 13.61 7.81 -3.78
CA LEU A 134 12.81 8.38 -2.72
C LEU A 134 12.41 7.37 -1.63
N ALA A 135 12.26 6.10 -2.00
CA ALA A 135 11.83 5.04 -1.08
C ALA A 135 12.38 3.68 -1.50
N HIS A 136 12.36 2.72 -0.59
CA HIS A 136 12.38 1.29 -0.92
C HIS A 136 11.01 0.87 -1.46
N VAL A 137 10.96 -0.23 -2.20
CA VAL A 137 9.71 -0.84 -2.65
C VAL A 137 9.58 -2.23 -2.03
N LEU A 138 8.55 -2.44 -1.22
CA LEU A 138 8.18 -3.74 -0.69
C LEU A 138 7.00 -4.28 -1.48
N VAL A 139 7.19 -5.42 -2.12
CA VAL A 139 6.19 -6.07 -2.98
C VAL A 139 5.52 -7.21 -2.23
N ALA A 140 4.21 -7.10 -2.06
CA ALA A 140 3.39 -8.14 -1.47
C ALA A 140 2.86 -9.09 -2.55
N MET A 141 3.10 -10.39 -2.35
CA MET A 141 2.69 -11.43 -3.27
C MET A 141 1.27 -11.90 -2.95
N ARG A 142 0.38 -11.88 -3.96
CA ARG A 142 -0.99 -12.41 -3.84
C ARG A 142 -1.07 -13.81 -4.45
N PRO A 143 -1.88 -14.72 -3.89
CA PRO A 143 -2.03 -16.08 -4.42
C PRO A 143 -2.58 -16.12 -5.85
N ASP A 144 -3.53 -15.20 -6.15
CA ASP A 144 -4.19 -15.11 -7.45
C ASP A 144 -3.32 -14.43 -8.54
N PHE A 145 -2.15 -13.98 -8.15
CA PHE A 145 -1.15 -13.40 -9.04
C PHE A 145 0.13 -14.20 -8.87
N PRO A 146 0.24 -15.36 -9.53
CA PRO A 146 1.45 -16.14 -9.45
C PRO A 146 2.61 -15.26 -9.92
N PRO A 147 3.70 -15.24 -9.17
CA PRO A 147 4.86 -14.49 -9.62
C PRO A 147 5.28 -15.01 -11.00
N PRO A 148 5.74 -14.15 -11.89
CA PRO A 148 6.17 -14.54 -13.24
C PRO A 148 7.32 -15.55 -13.24
N TRP A 149 7.88 -15.86 -12.06
CA TRP A 149 8.95 -16.84 -11.85
C TRP A 149 8.48 -18.20 -11.29
N GLY A 150 7.17 -18.52 -11.32
CA GLY A 150 6.62 -19.82 -10.89
C GLY A 150 6.01 -19.82 -9.47
N SER A 151 5.37 -20.93 -9.10
CA SER A 151 4.44 -21.03 -7.99
C SER A 151 5.06 -21.13 -6.59
N GLU A 152 6.37 -21.36 -6.44
CA GLU A 152 7.01 -21.45 -5.14
C GLU A 152 8.42 -20.83 -5.14
N PRO A 153 8.61 -19.66 -4.56
CA PRO A 153 9.94 -19.26 -4.11
C PRO A 153 10.32 -20.12 -2.89
N PRO A 154 11.57 -20.61 -2.79
CA PRO A 154 12.07 -21.24 -1.56
C PRO A 154 11.89 -20.30 -0.37
N GLU A 155 11.68 -20.86 0.83
CA GLU A 155 11.40 -20.11 2.06
C GLU A 155 12.47 -19.05 2.39
N ASP A 156 13.70 -19.25 1.95
CA ASP A 156 14.86 -18.42 2.26
C ASP A 156 15.50 -17.71 1.04
N ASP A 157 15.06 -17.99 -0.18
CA ASP A 157 15.63 -17.39 -1.39
C ASP A 157 14.54 -16.98 -2.37
N PRO A 158 14.31 -15.66 -2.57
CA PRO A 158 13.33 -15.20 -3.54
C PRO A 158 13.77 -15.64 -4.94
N PRO A 159 12.84 -16.08 -5.82
CA PRO A 159 13.14 -16.63 -7.12
C PRO A 159 13.95 -15.65 -7.98
N GLU A 160 14.80 -16.21 -8.85
CA GLU A 160 15.52 -15.45 -9.86
C GLU A 160 14.58 -14.52 -10.64
N PRO A 161 14.97 -13.28 -10.93
CA PRO A 161 14.19 -12.37 -11.77
C PRO A 161 14.07 -13.00 -13.16
N GLY A 162 12.93 -13.60 -13.44
CA GLY A 162 12.72 -14.44 -14.62
C GLY A 162 11.51 -14.05 -15.45
N ALA A 163 11.16 -14.95 -16.32
CA ALA A 163 10.13 -14.86 -17.35
C ALA A 163 8.83 -14.20 -16.86
N GLY A 164 8.37 -13.16 -17.57
CA GLY A 164 7.09 -12.48 -17.33
C GLY A 164 7.17 -11.09 -16.68
N LEU A 165 8.34 -10.67 -16.17
CA LEU A 165 8.53 -9.28 -15.76
C LEU A 165 8.80 -8.39 -16.98
N PRO A 166 8.24 -7.16 -17.02
CA PRO A 166 8.67 -6.16 -17.98
C PRO A 166 10.20 -5.99 -17.95
N PRO A 167 10.90 -5.92 -19.11
CA PRO A 167 12.36 -5.81 -19.15
C PRO A 167 12.92 -4.71 -18.23
N ALA A 168 12.27 -3.55 -18.21
CA ALA A 168 12.67 -2.44 -17.34
C ALA A 168 12.64 -2.77 -15.84
N LEU A 169 11.80 -3.72 -15.39
CA LEU A 169 11.77 -4.19 -14.01
C LEU A 169 12.82 -5.28 -13.76
N GLN A 170 13.20 -6.04 -14.77
CA GLN A 170 14.30 -7.01 -14.67
C GLN A 170 15.62 -6.27 -14.35
N ASP A 171 15.90 -5.18 -15.08
CA ASP A 171 17.08 -4.34 -14.84
C ASP A 171 17.08 -3.76 -13.41
N VAL A 172 15.94 -3.24 -12.99
CA VAL A 172 15.77 -2.72 -11.61
C VAL A 172 16.03 -3.79 -10.56
N LEU A 173 15.53 -5.01 -10.77
CA LEU A 173 15.75 -6.09 -9.81
C LEU A 173 17.19 -6.57 -9.79
N ALA A 174 17.87 -6.65 -10.95
CA ALA A 174 19.27 -6.99 -11.01
C ALA A 174 20.15 -6.04 -10.17
N GLU A 175 19.81 -4.75 -10.14
CA GLU A 175 20.57 -3.74 -9.42
C GLU A 175 20.13 -3.54 -7.96
N ARG A 176 18.82 -3.69 -7.65
CA ARG A 176 18.20 -3.14 -6.44
C ARG A 176 17.55 -4.19 -5.54
N ARG A 177 17.58 -5.45 -5.90
CA ARG A 177 17.01 -6.50 -5.07
C ARG A 177 17.70 -6.58 -3.72
N ALA A 178 16.93 -6.47 -2.65
CA ALA A 178 17.44 -6.65 -1.30
C ALA A 178 17.70 -8.14 -1.02
N PRO A 179 18.91 -8.53 -0.64
CA PRO A 179 19.20 -9.92 -0.27
C PRO A 179 18.45 -10.36 1.00
N LYS A 180 18.15 -9.41 1.89
CA LYS A 180 17.33 -9.59 3.10
C LYS A 180 16.54 -8.31 3.36
N LEU A 181 15.30 -8.44 3.81
CA LEU A 181 14.43 -7.29 4.11
C LEU A 181 14.99 -6.38 5.22
N ALA A 182 15.79 -6.92 6.13
CA ALA A 182 16.46 -6.14 7.18
C ALA A 182 17.31 -4.98 6.62
N ARG A 183 17.85 -5.12 5.38
CA ARG A 183 18.61 -4.06 4.70
C ARG A 183 17.82 -2.76 4.47
N PHE A 184 16.50 -2.82 4.54
CA PHE A 184 15.65 -1.62 4.42
C PHE A 184 15.85 -0.64 5.58
N ALA A 185 16.32 -1.09 6.73
CA ALA A 185 16.64 -0.20 7.86
C ALA A 185 18.01 0.50 7.73
N GLU A 186 18.88 0.02 6.85
CA GLU A 186 20.27 0.49 6.74
C GLU A 186 20.42 1.70 5.80
N THR A 187 19.53 1.83 4.82
CA THR A 187 19.58 2.89 3.82
C THR A 187 18.23 3.62 3.72
N PRO A 188 18.19 4.85 3.23
CA PRO A 188 16.94 5.62 3.17
C PRO A 188 15.99 5.16 2.06
N ALA A 189 16.51 4.58 0.96
CA ALA A 189 15.76 4.25 -0.26
C ALA A 189 16.56 3.30 -1.16
N GLY A 190 16.00 2.88 -2.28
CA GLY A 190 16.69 2.27 -3.41
C GLY A 190 16.56 0.76 -3.53
N LEU A 191 16.09 0.06 -2.51
CA LEU A 191 15.99 -1.40 -2.53
C LEU A 191 14.58 -1.87 -2.91
N VAL A 192 14.50 -3.05 -3.52
CA VAL A 192 13.26 -3.80 -3.79
C VAL A 192 13.30 -5.11 -3.02
N GLY A 193 12.24 -5.39 -2.27
CA GLY A 193 12.09 -6.63 -1.53
C GLY A 193 10.72 -7.24 -1.75
N PHE A 194 10.64 -8.54 -1.59
CA PHE A 194 9.41 -9.31 -1.73
C PHE A 194 9.07 -10.00 -0.42
N PHE A 195 7.78 -10.10 -0.12
CA PHE A 195 7.32 -10.89 1.02
C PHE A 195 6.00 -11.57 0.70
N ARG A 196 5.78 -12.71 1.31
CA ARG A 196 4.50 -13.40 1.26
C ARG A 196 3.58 -12.83 2.34
N ASN A 197 2.42 -12.40 1.95
CA ASN A 197 1.39 -12.00 2.89
C ASN A 197 0.25 -13.02 2.92
N THR A 198 -0.47 -13.06 4.03
CA THR A 198 -1.69 -13.88 4.15
C THR A 198 -2.67 -13.53 3.01
N PRO A 199 -3.03 -14.51 2.18
CA PRO A 199 -3.92 -14.29 1.06
C PRO A 199 -5.36 -14.03 1.55
N LEU A 200 -5.81 -12.81 1.44
CA LEU A 200 -7.22 -12.47 1.65
C LEU A 200 -7.82 -12.06 0.31
N ALA A 201 -8.65 -12.93 -0.26
CA ALA A 201 -9.38 -12.70 -1.51
C ALA A 201 -10.53 -11.70 -1.28
N ILE A 202 -10.20 -10.49 -0.79
CA ILE A 202 -11.16 -9.42 -0.53
C ILE A 202 -10.86 -8.26 -1.48
N SER A 203 -11.88 -7.80 -2.22
CA SER A 203 -11.76 -6.62 -3.09
C SER A 203 -12.82 -5.57 -2.77
N ALA A 204 -12.45 -4.30 -2.92
CA ALA A 204 -13.39 -3.19 -2.78
C ALA A 204 -14.56 -3.30 -3.77
N THR A 205 -14.31 -3.78 -4.98
CA THR A 205 -15.34 -4.02 -6.00
C THR A 205 -16.38 -5.03 -5.53
N THR A 206 -15.94 -6.16 -4.96
CA THR A 206 -16.87 -7.17 -4.40
C THR A 206 -17.68 -6.58 -3.25
N ILE A 207 -17.04 -5.80 -2.36
CA ILE A 207 -17.74 -5.14 -1.24
C ILE A 207 -18.80 -4.18 -1.75
N ARG A 208 -18.47 -3.30 -2.69
CA ARG A 208 -19.44 -2.37 -3.27
C ARG A 208 -20.61 -3.10 -3.92
N ARG A 209 -20.35 -4.14 -4.71
CA ARG A 209 -21.40 -4.98 -5.32
C ARG A 209 -22.35 -5.56 -4.28
N LEU A 210 -21.82 -6.17 -3.21
CA LEU A 210 -22.66 -6.73 -2.13
C LEU A 210 -23.56 -5.66 -1.52
N LEU A 211 -23.03 -4.46 -1.24
CA LEU A 211 -23.80 -3.37 -0.65
C LEU A 211 -24.87 -2.83 -1.60
N TYR A 212 -24.56 -2.69 -2.90
CA TYR A 212 -25.57 -2.31 -3.91
C TYR A 212 -26.70 -3.33 -4.04
N GLU A 213 -26.38 -4.62 -3.90
CA GLU A 213 -27.35 -5.71 -3.92
C GLU A 213 -28.14 -5.85 -2.59
N GLY A 214 -27.93 -4.98 -1.61
CA GLY A 214 -28.50 -5.06 -0.27
C GLY A 214 -28.00 -6.26 0.55
N ARG A 215 -26.88 -6.86 0.16
CA ARG A 215 -26.26 -8.02 0.81
C ARG A 215 -25.24 -7.57 1.86
N SER A 216 -25.00 -8.45 2.83
CA SER A 216 -24.06 -8.17 3.92
C SER A 216 -22.60 -8.18 3.44
N ALA A 217 -21.87 -7.12 3.76
CA ALA A 217 -20.41 -7.04 3.63
C ALA A 217 -19.67 -7.29 4.96
N ARG A 218 -20.37 -7.79 6.00
CA ARG A 218 -19.76 -8.13 7.30
C ARG A 218 -18.58 -9.09 7.11
N TYR A 219 -17.58 -8.92 7.96
CA TYR A 219 -16.35 -9.72 7.98
C TYR A 219 -15.42 -9.55 6.76
N LEU A 220 -15.76 -8.68 5.80
CA LEU A 220 -14.84 -8.26 4.74
C LEU A 220 -14.11 -6.95 5.09
N LEU A 221 -14.69 -6.15 5.98
CA LEU A 221 -14.15 -4.87 6.44
C LEU A 221 -14.49 -4.67 7.93
N PRO A 222 -13.79 -3.76 8.63
CA PRO A 222 -14.07 -3.48 10.02
C PRO A 222 -15.50 -2.97 10.26
N GLU A 223 -16.11 -3.39 11.36
CA GLU A 223 -17.48 -2.98 11.72
C GLU A 223 -17.63 -1.45 11.81
N ALA A 224 -16.58 -0.74 12.24
CA ALA A 224 -16.57 0.72 12.27
C ALA A 224 -16.68 1.35 10.87
N VAL A 225 -16.10 0.69 9.85
CA VAL A 225 -16.22 1.11 8.45
C VAL A 225 -17.61 0.80 7.91
N LEU A 226 -18.14 -0.38 8.22
CA LEU A 226 -19.51 -0.74 7.82
C LEU A 226 -20.54 0.22 8.40
N ARG A 227 -20.43 0.58 9.69
CA ARG A 227 -21.28 1.60 10.31
C ARG A 227 -21.15 2.96 9.63
N TYR A 228 -19.92 3.37 9.30
CA TYR A 228 -19.70 4.62 8.56
C TYR A 228 -20.43 4.62 7.20
N ILE A 229 -20.30 3.53 6.44
CA ILE A 229 -20.98 3.33 5.16
C ILE A 229 -22.49 3.45 5.30
N THR A 230 -23.07 2.77 6.29
CA THR A 230 -24.53 2.81 6.55
C THR A 230 -24.99 4.20 6.96
N THR A 231 -24.27 4.86 7.89
CA THR A 231 -24.63 6.20 8.41
C THR A 231 -24.62 7.27 7.30
N HIS A 232 -23.73 7.11 6.31
CA HIS A 232 -23.61 8.07 5.20
C HIS A 232 -24.29 7.60 3.91
N SER A 233 -25.07 6.51 3.97
CA SER A 233 -25.79 5.95 2.81
C SER A 233 -24.90 5.70 1.59
N LEU A 234 -23.63 5.29 1.81
CA LEU A 234 -22.70 5.01 0.74
C LEU A 234 -23.00 3.66 0.10
N TYR A 235 -22.75 3.56 -1.21
CA TYR A 235 -22.94 2.34 -2.00
C TYR A 235 -24.39 1.81 -1.96
N GLN A 236 -25.36 2.73 -1.88
CA GLN A 236 -26.79 2.42 -2.00
C GLN A 236 -27.29 2.89 -3.37
N GLY A 237 -28.17 2.11 -4.01
CA GLY A 237 -28.76 2.44 -5.31
C GLY A 237 -28.29 1.51 -6.43
N ASP A 238 -28.75 1.75 -7.65
CA ASP A 238 -28.43 0.97 -8.84
C ASP A 238 -26.93 1.13 -9.19
N PRO A 239 -26.16 0.03 -9.34
CA PRO A 239 -24.76 0.07 -9.76
C PRO A 239 -24.55 0.67 -11.16
N GLY A 240 -25.60 0.89 -11.93
CA GLY A 240 -25.57 1.50 -13.26
C GLY A 240 -25.80 3.03 -13.29
N ASN A 241 -26.06 3.66 -12.14
CA ASN A 241 -26.25 5.12 -12.09
C ASN A 241 -25.23 5.74 -11.09
N PRO A 242 -24.11 6.36 -11.58
CA PRO A 242 -23.07 6.98 -10.76
C PRO A 242 -23.56 8.18 -9.95
#